data_48dced1bbd9742595b7c0c415171aea4
#
_entry.id   48dced1bbd9742595b7c0c415171aea4
#
_cell.length_a   1.000
_cell.length_b   1.000
_cell.length_c   1.000
_cell.angle_alpha   90.00
_cell.angle_beta   90.00
_cell.angle_gamma   90.00
#
_symmetry.space_group_name_H-M   'P 1'
#
loop_
_entity.id
_entity.type
_entity.pdbx_description
1 polymer ?
#
loop_
_entity_poly.entity_id
_entity_poly.type
_entity_poly.pdbx_seq_one_letter_code
_entity_poly.pdbx_strand_id
1 'polypeptide(L)'
;MANVGFLGLGIMGGPMAQHLIDAGHTVALWSFTADKAEKLAAAGKATPCKNPADVAAQSDVIFLCVGDTEMSRECILGTEGLIQKAKPGTIIVDCSTVSPSASKKIGATLAAKGIEFLDAPVTGSKVGAENGKLTFMVGGKKEIFDKLEPLFKNMGELLYYCGSAGMGLNAKLSQNMVLGSLLQAFNESMVLAVKSGVDPELMLDILNNSAAKSTFISIKAPMIFKRDFTTNFSVKWLEKDMQLMLDSAAEQNVPAPITAVSTQMLRAAIARGYGEDDIAGSIRLLEDLTGTQVKAKS
;
A
#
# COMPACT_ATOMS: atom_id res chain seq x y z
N MET A 1 -23.69 13.59 -1.62
CA MET A 1 -22.54 14.38 -1.11
C MET A 1 -22.30 13.99 0.34
N ALA A 2 -21.05 13.81 0.74
CA ALA A 2 -20.65 13.49 2.11
C ALA A 2 -19.50 14.43 2.53
N ASN A 3 -19.33 14.65 3.84
CA ASN A 3 -18.17 15.34 4.41
C ASN A 3 -17.11 14.27 4.67
N VAL A 4 -16.06 14.26 3.87
CA VAL A 4 -15.01 13.25 3.90
C VAL A 4 -13.69 13.85 4.36
N GLY A 5 -12.99 13.19 5.26
CA GLY A 5 -11.61 13.50 5.60
C GLY A 5 -10.66 12.62 4.81
N PHE A 6 -9.48 13.14 4.46
CA PHE A 6 -8.41 12.32 3.91
C PHE A 6 -7.04 12.71 4.48
N LEU A 7 -6.35 11.73 5.07
CA LEU A 7 -5.02 11.90 5.64
C LEU A 7 -3.97 11.12 4.85
N GLY A 8 -2.84 11.77 4.56
CA GLY A 8 -1.73 11.12 3.86
C GLY A 8 -1.84 11.22 2.35
N LEU A 9 -1.30 12.31 1.78
CA LEU A 9 -1.35 12.63 0.36
C LEU A 9 -0.05 12.23 -0.37
N GLY A 10 0.36 10.97 -0.15
CA GLY A 10 1.48 10.33 -0.84
C GLY A 10 1.11 9.86 -2.25
N ILE A 11 1.95 8.98 -2.82
CA ILE A 11 1.79 8.40 -4.17
C ILE A 11 0.41 7.74 -4.34
N MET A 12 -0.12 7.11 -3.28
CA MET A 12 -1.42 6.44 -3.30
C MET A 12 -2.55 7.38 -2.85
N GLY A 13 -2.37 8.01 -1.67
CA GLY A 13 -3.44 8.78 -1.05
C GLY A 13 -3.80 10.08 -1.77
N GLY A 14 -2.86 10.72 -2.45
CA GLY A 14 -3.15 11.92 -3.27
C GLY A 14 -4.19 11.65 -4.36
N PRO A 15 -3.95 10.70 -5.27
CA PRO A 15 -4.97 10.31 -6.26
C PRO A 15 -6.28 9.81 -5.64
N MET A 16 -6.24 9.05 -4.55
CA MET A 16 -7.46 8.60 -3.86
C MET A 16 -8.31 9.78 -3.38
N ALA A 17 -7.67 10.77 -2.74
CA ALA A 17 -8.36 11.98 -2.29
C ALA A 17 -8.90 12.79 -3.47
N GLN A 18 -8.16 12.88 -4.59
CA GLN A 18 -8.62 13.55 -5.80
C GLN A 18 -9.91 12.93 -6.34
N HIS A 19 -9.99 11.60 -6.42
CA HIS A 19 -11.22 10.92 -6.86
C HIS A 19 -12.43 11.23 -6.00
N LEU A 20 -12.28 11.39 -4.69
CA LEU A 20 -13.35 11.82 -3.79
C LEU A 20 -13.79 13.27 -4.06
N ILE A 21 -12.83 14.17 -4.35
CA ILE A 21 -13.11 15.56 -4.73
C ILE A 21 -13.86 15.60 -6.06
N ASP A 22 -13.40 14.85 -7.06
CA ASP A 22 -13.98 14.79 -8.40
C ASP A 22 -15.41 14.19 -8.39
N ALA A 23 -15.68 13.28 -7.46
CA ALA A 23 -17.01 12.75 -7.21
C ALA A 23 -17.96 13.76 -6.51
N GLY A 24 -17.48 14.97 -6.21
CA GLY A 24 -18.28 16.08 -5.67
C GLY A 24 -18.44 16.08 -4.16
N HIS A 25 -17.64 15.29 -3.41
CA HIS A 25 -17.63 15.34 -1.95
C HIS A 25 -16.93 16.60 -1.43
N THR A 26 -17.31 17.06 -0.22
CA THR A 26 -16.53 18.07 0.50
C THR A 26 -15.41 17.36 1.23
N VAL A 27 -14.13 17.68 0.93
CA VAL A 27 -13.00 16.92 1.44
C VAL A 27 -12.10 17.79 2.33
N ALA A 28 -11.92 17.38 3.60
CA ALA A 28 -10.94 17.94 4.50
C ALA A 28 -9.63 17.17 4.37
N LEU A 29 -8.52 17.85 4.13
CA LEU A 29 -7.23 17.25 3.77
C LEU A 29 -6.15 17.52 4.81
N TRP A 30 -5.36 16.50 5.09
CA TRP A 30 -4.13 16.66 5.85
C TRP A 30 -3.01 15.76 5.33
N SER A 31 -1.78 16.26 5.44
CA SER A 31 -0.57 15.49 5.10
C SER A 31 0.59 15.94 5.96
N PHE A 32 1.52 15.04 6.29
CA PHE A 32 2.80 15.38 6.92
C PHE A 32 3.58 16.45 6.14
N THR A 33 3.36 16.54 4.82
CA THR A 33 3.88 17.61 3.97
C THR A 33 2.73 18.55 3.63
N ALA A 34 2.64 19.68 4.33
CA ALA A 34 1.52 20.63 4.24
C ALA A 34 1.22 21.09 2.80
N ASP A 35 2.25 21.43 2.03
CA ASP A 35 2.13 21.85 0.63
C ASP A 35 1.29 20.90 -0.25
N LYS A 36 1.27 19.60 0.07
CA LYS A 36 0.47 18.63 -0.69
C LYS A 36 -1.03 18.83 -0.49
N ALA A 37 -1.44 19.13 0.74
CA ALA A 37 -2.83 19.42 1.05
C ALA A 37 -3.28 20.74 0.43
N GLU A 38 -2.44 21.78 0.49
CA GLU A 38 -2.70 23.10 -0.10
C GLU A 38 -2.84 23.02 -1.63
N LYS A 39 -1.90 22.30 -2.30
CA LYS A 39 -1.94 22.10 -3.76
C LYS A 39 -3.19 21.37 -4.22
N LEU A 40 -3.57 20.30 -3.49
CA LEU A 40 -4.76 19.53 -3.83
C LEU A 40 -6.04 20.32 -3.57
N ALA A 41 -6.09 21.09 -2.49
CA ALA A 41 -7.23 21.95 -2.16
C ALA A 41 -7.45 23.07 -3.16
N ALA A 42 -6.40 23.66 -3.73
CA ALA A 42 -6.48 24.72 -4.73
C ALA A 42 -7.14 24.24 -6.04
N ALA A 43 -7.17 22.94 -6.31
CA ALA A 43 -7.75 22.35 -7.52
C ALA A 43 -9.26 22.03 -7.41
N GLY A 44 -9.89 22.15 -6.23
CA GLY A 44 -11.28 21.72 -6.09
C GLY A 44 -11.98 22.08 -4.76
N LYS A 45 -13.03 21.34 -4.43
CA LYS A 45 -13.84 21.51 -3.20
C LYS A 45 -13.18 20.80 -2.01
N ALA A 46 -11.98 21.24 -1.63
CA ALA A 46 -11.25 20.67 -0.52
C ALA A 46 -10.69 21.76 0.40
N THR A 47 -10.53 21.41 1.67
CA THR A 47 -10.01 22.33 2.69
C THR A 47 -8.78 21.73 3.35
N PRO A 48 -7.60 22.38 3.28
CA PRO A 48 -6.42 21.93 3.99
C PRO A 48 -6.58 22.18 5.49
N CYS A 49 -6.22 21.21 6.31
CA CYS A 49 -6.28 21.26 7.76
C CYS A 49 -4.88 21.30 8.37
N LYS A 50 -4.75 21.86 9.58
CA LYS A 50 -3.46 22.00 10.28
C LYS A 50 -2.99 20.68 10.89
N ASN A 51 -3.92 19.87 11.37
CA ASN A 51 -3.66 18.59 12.03
C ASN A 51 -4.80 17.59 11.77
N PRO A 52 -4.63 16.30 12.09
CA PRO A 52 -5.66 15.28 11.95
C PRO A 52 -6.95 15.60 12.73
N ALA A 53 -6.87 16.16 13.92
CA ALA A 53 -8.05 16.51 14.72
C ALA A 53 -8.96 17.52 13.98
N ASP A 54 -8.37 18.49 13.25
CA ASP A 54 -9.12 19.46 12.47
C ASP A 54 -9.84 18.83 11.28
N VAL A 55 -9.28 17.74 10.70
CA VAL A 55 -9.97 16.92 9.71
C VAL A 55 -11.17 16.23 10.35
N ALA A 56 -11.00 15.63 11.53
CA ALA A 56 -12.07 14.94 12.23
C ALA A 56 -13.25 15.85 12.60
N ALA A 57 -12.95 17.11 12.96
CA ALA A 57 -13.99 18.08 13.29
C ALA A 57 -14.97 18.40 12.13
N GLN A 58 -14.53 18.17 10.88
CA GLN A 58 -15.24 18.55 9.66
C GLN A 58 -15.78 17.35 8.86
N SER A 59 -15.55 16.11 9.33
CA SER A 59 -15.76 14.91 8.54
C SER A 59 -16.64 13.88 9.26
N ASP A 60 -17.52 13.23 8.49
CA ASP A 60 -18.32 12.11 8.96
C ASP A 60 -17.63 10.78 8.67
N VAL A 61 -16.86 10.71 7.58
CA VAL A 61 -16.04 9.56 7.16
C VAL A 61 -14.62 10.02 6.87
N ILE A 62 -13.63 9.34 7.40
CA ILE A 62 -12.23 9.74 7.27
C ILE A 62 -11.40 8.56 6.75
N PHE A 63 -10.79 8.75 5.59
CA PHE A 63 -9.80 7.82 5.03
C PHE A 63 -8.39 8.26 5.41
N LEU A 64 -7.51 7.30 5.64
CA LEU A 64 -6.08 7.59 5.77
C LEU A 64 -5.23 6.58 4.99
N CYS A 65 -4.12 7.06 4.42
CA CYS A 65 -3.16 6.24 3.68
C CYS A 65 -1.75 6.74 3.99
N VAL A 66 -1.12 6.17 5.00
CA VAL A 66 0.19 6.58 5.53
C VAL A 66 1.22 5.44 5.44
N GLY A 67 2.47 5.72 5.79
CA GLY A 67 3.59 4.84 5.50
C GLY A 67 3.66 3.58 6.37
N ASP A 68 3.40 3.70 7.66
CA ASP A 68 3.64 2.63 8.62
C ASP A 68 2.67 2.65 9.82
N THR A 69 2.83 1.67 10.70
CA THR A 69 1.97 1.46 11.87
C THR A 69 2.01 2.63 12.85
N GLU A 70 3.19 3.21 13.06
CA GLU A 70 3.35 4.30 14.02
C GLU A 70 2.72 5.59 13.48
N MET A 71 2.92 5.88 12.20
CA MET A 71 2.25 7.00 11.53
C MET A 71 0.72 6.88 11.60
N SER A 72 0.17 5.68 11.36
CA SER A 72 -1.27 5.43 11.49
C SER A 72 -1.75 5.67 12.92
N ARG A 73 -1.03 5.10 13.90
CA ARG A 73 -1.35 5.26 15.32
C ARG A 73 -1.34 6.73 15.75
N GLU A 74 -0.32 7.48 15.34
CA GLU A 74 -0.18 8.90 15.68
C GLU A 74 -1.29 9.75 15.03
N CYS A 75 -1.58 9.52 13.73
CA CYS A 75 -2.68 10.19 13.03
C CYS A 75 -4.03 9.94 13.70
N ILE A 76 -4.27 8.74 14.23
CA ILE A 76 -5.56 8.38 14.81
C ILE A 76 -5.62 8.71 16.31
N LEU A 77 -4.64 8.29 17.11
CA LEU A 77 -4.67 8.33 18.57
C LEU A 77 -3.75 9.37 19.21
N GLY A 78 -2.91 10.06 18.42
CA GLY A 78 -1.95 11.04 18.90
C GLY A 78 -2.59 12.26 19.58
N THR A 79 -1.76 13.15 20.11
CA THR A 79 -2.19 14.37 20.82
C THR A 79 -2.96 15.35 19.93
N GLU A 80 -2.71 15.35 18.62
CA GLU A 80 -3.45 16.07 17.60
C GLU A 80 -4.16 15.10 16.63
N GLY A 81 -4.35 13.83 17.05
CA GLY A 81 -4.95 12.77 16.28
C GLY A 81 -6.46 12.92 16.11
N LEU A 82 -7.01 12.12 15.18
CA LEU A 82 -8.44 12.11 14.84
C LEU A 82 -9.33 11.95 16.07
N ILE A 83 -8.93 11.10 17.04
CA ILE A 83 -9.70 10.77 18.24
C ILE A 83 -10.01 12.00 19.12
N GLN A 84 -9.26 13.09 18.97
CA GLN A 84 -9.42 14.29 19.80
C GLN A 84 -10.70 15.06 19.45
N LYS A 85 -11.13 15.04 18.18
CA LYS A 85 -12.31 15.79 17.71
C LYS A 85 -13.33 14.95 16.93
N ALA A 86 -13.05 13.66 16.69
CA ALA A 86 -14.03 12.76 16.08
C ALA A 86 -15.24 12.58 17.01
N LYS A 87 -16.44 12.64 16.44
CA LYS A 87 -17.70 12.51 17.16
C LYS A 87 -18.15 11.05 17.19
N PRO A 88 -18.96 10.63 18.18
CA PRO A 88 -19.64 9.34 18.07
C PRO A 88 -20.37 9.20 16.74
N GLY A 89 -20.23 8.04 16.08
CA GLY A 89 -20.75 7.77 14.75
C GLY A 89 -19.82 8.16 13.58
N THR A 90 -18.71 8.87 13.82
CA THR A 90 -17.65 9.06 12.81
C THR A 90 -17.08 7.69 12.41
N ILE A 91 -16.79 7.51 11.12
CA ILE A 91 -16.18 6.29 10.60
C ILE A 91 -14.75 6.61 10.15
N ILE A 92 -13.76 5.88 10.66
CA ILE A 92 -12.36 5.97 10.25
C ILE A 92 -12.01 4.73 9.43
N VAL A 93 -11.42 4.93 8.25
CA VAL A 93 -11.01 3.87 7.31
C VAL A 93 -9.52 3.97 7.08
N ASP A 94 -8.75 3.03 7.62
CA ASP A 94 -7.30 2.97 7.42
C ASP A 94 -6.96 2.14 6.19
N CYS A 95 -6.54 2.82 5.11
CA CYS A 95 -6.09 2.22 3.86
C CYS A 95 -4.58 1.89 3.87
N SER A 96 -3.89 2.16 4.96
CA SER A 96 -2.46 1.90 5.11
C SER A 96 -2.19 0.40 5.27
N THR A 97 -0.99 -0.04 4.88
CA THR A 97 -0.51 -1.40 5.20
C THR A 97 0.29 -1.33 6.50
N VAL A 98 -0.34 -1.78 7.58
CA VAL A 98 0.13 -1.70 8.97
C VAL A 98 -0.03 -3.03 9.69
N SER A 99 0.45 -3.12 10.95
CA SER A 99 0.29 -4.32 11.77
C SER A 99 -1.19 -4.63 12.05
N PRO A 100 -1.68 -5.84 11.74
CA PRO A 100 -3.06 -6.24 12.05
C PRO A 100 -3.39 -6.19 13.54
N SER A 101 -2.44 -6.58 14.40
CA SER A 101 -2.62 -6.54 15.85
C SER A 101 -2.69 -5.10 16.39
N ALA A 102 -1.88 -4.18 15.86
CA ALA A 102 -1.95 -2.76 16.19
C ALA A 102 -3.27 -2.13 15.69
N SER A 103 -3.68 -2.44 14.47
CA SER A 103 -4.95 -1.97 13.88
C SER A 103 -6.16 -2.38 14.73
N LYS A 104 -6.18 -3.64 15.21
CA LYS A 104 -7.24 -4.12 16.13
C LYS A 104 -7.27 -3.32 17.44
N LYS A 105 -6.11 -2.99 18.00
CA LYS A 105 -6.02 -2.18 19.23
C LYS A 105 -6.52 -0.75 19.00
N ILE A 106 -6.18 -0.15 17.86
CA ILE A 106 -6.69 1.16 17.45
C ILE A 106 -8.22 1.12 17.35
N GLY A 107 -8.77 0.15 16.63
CA GLY A 107 -10.22 -0.03 16.48
C GLY A 107 -10.94 -0.20 17.82
N ALA A 108 -10.38 -1.00 18.75
CA ALA A 108 -10.95 -1.16 20.09
C ALA A 108 -10.95 0.16 20.89
N THR A 109 -9.89 0.96 20.79
CA THR A 109 -9.80 2.29 21.44
C THR A 109 -10.84 3.26 20.89
N LEU A 110 -11.06 3.26 19.58
CA LEU A 110 -12.06 4.10 18.90
C LEU A 110 -13.49 3.68 19.26
N ALA A 111 -13.76 2.37 19.30
CA ALA A 111 -15.07 1.82 19.65
C ALA A 111 -15.53 2.25 21.05
N ALA A 112 -14.59 2.38 22.01
CA ALA A 112 -14.89 2.89 23.35
C ALA A 112 -15.40 4.35 23.36
N LYS A 113 -15.19 5.10 22.26
CA LYS A 113 -15.70 6.46 22.04
C LYS A 113 -16.87 6.51 21.04
N GLY A 114 -17.41 5.37 20.64
CA GLY A 114 -18.50 5.29 19.67
C GLY A 114 -18.08 5.62 18.24
N ILE A 115 -16.78 5.52 17.93
CA ILE A 115 -16.21 5.77 16.60
C ILE A 115 -16.05 4.42 15.91
N GLU A 116 -16.52 4.29 14.67
CA GLU A 116 -16.39 3.08 13.86
C GLU A 116 -15.03 3.04 13.15
N PHE A 117 -14.50 1.84 12.95
CA PHE A 117 -13.20 1.64 12.34
C PHE A 117 -13.20 0.47 11.34
N LEU A 118 -12.62 0.70 10.16
CA LEU A 118 -12.31 -0.33 9.17
C LEU A 118 -10.82 -0.30 8.84
N ASP A 119 -10.19 -1.47 8.72
CA ASP A 119 -8.94 -1.66 8.03
C ASP A 119 -9.24 -1.98 6.56
N ALA A 120 -8.72 -1.17 5.65
CA ALA A 120 -9.06 -1.25 4.23
C ALA A 120 -7.84 -1.07 3.32
N PRO A 121 -6.76 -1.86 3.52
CA PRO A 121 -5.59 -1.76 2.67
C PRO A 121 -5.91 -2.03 1.20
N VAL A 122 -5.06 -1.46 0.33
CA VAL A 122 -5.30 -1.45 -1.12
C VAL A 122 -4.20 -2.19 -1.90
N THR A 123 -4.55 -2.64 -3.10
CA THR A 123 -3.60 -3.07 -4.12
C THR A 123 -3.98 -2.49 -5.47
N GLY A 124 -2.99 -2.36 -6.40
CA GLY A 124 -3.16 -1.74 -7.71
C GLY A 124 -2.06 -0.73 -8.05
N SER A 125 -1.13 -0.47 -7.11
CA SER A 125 -0.01 0.48 -7.25
C SER A 125 -0.45 1.91 -7.59
N LYS A 126 0.52 2.79 -7.89
CA LYS A 126 0.29 4.17 -8.33
C LYS A 126 -0.70 4.25 -9.49
N VAL A 127 -0.53 3.40 -10.50
CA VAL A 127 -1.40 3.39 -11.71
C VAL A 127 -2.85 3.07 -11.36
N GLY A 128 -3.09 2.11 -10.47
CA GLY A 128 -4.45 1.80 -9.99
C GLY A 128 -5.06 2.96 -9.21
N ALA A 129 -4.27 3.65 -8.38
CA ALA A 129 -4.73 4.81 -7.62
C ALA A 129 -5.10 5.98 -8.55
N GLU A 130 -4.24 6.30 -9.52
CA GLU A 130 -4.47 7.39 -10.49
C GLU A 130 -5.72 7.15 -11.36
N ASN A 131 -6.02 5.89 -11.68
CA ASN A 131 -7.17 5.54 -12.53
C ASN A 131 -8.45 5.20 -11.75
N GLY A 132 -8.48 5.31 -10.43
CA GLY A 132 -9.62 4.93 -9.60
C GLY A 132 -9.96 3.42 -9.67
N LYS A 133 -8.95 2.57 -9.91
CA LYS A 133 -9.07 1.12 -10.12
C LYS A 133 -8.37 0.30 -9.03
N LEU A 134 -8.33 0.83 -7.82
CA LEU A 134 -7.79 0.09 -6.70
C LEU A 134 -8.66 -1.11 -6.36
N THR A 135 -8.03 -2.12 -5.79
CA THR A 135 -8.71 -3.21 -5.09
C THR A 135 -8.59 -2.98 -3.60
N PHE A 136 -9.71 -2.92 -2.91
CA PHE A 136 -9.78 -2.80 -1.45
C PHE A 136 -10.01 -4.15 -0.80
N MET A 137 -9.29 -4.42 0.28
CA MET A 137 -9.49 -5.59 1.16
C MET A 137 -9.93 -5.06 2.52
N VAL A 138 -11.21 -5.22 2.84
CA VAL A 138 -11.82 -4.51 3.97
C VAL A 138 -12.13 -5.46 5.12
N GLY A 139 -11.60 -5.13 6.30
CA GLY A 139 -11.92 -5.77 7.58
C GLY A 139 -12.68 -4.83 8.51
N GLY A 140 -13.59 -5.39 9.31
CA GLY A 140 -14.39 -4.66 10.28
C GLY A 140 -15.87 -5.05 10.25
N LYS A 141 -16.77 -4.17 10.67
CA LYS A 141 -18.21 -4.44 10.66
C LYS A 141 -18.77 -4.43 9.23
N LYS A 142 -19.50 -5.49 8.87
CA LYS A 142 -20.09 -5.64 7.52
C LYS A 142 -21.05 -4.52 7.16
N GLU A 143 -21.87 -4.10 8.10
CA GLU A 143 -22.85 -3.01 7.90
C GLU A 143 -22.15 -1.66 7.60
N ILE A 144 -20.97 -1.42 8.19
CA ILE A 144 -20.18 -0.20 7.92
C ILE A 144 -19.53 -0.30 6.54
N PHE A 145 -19.01 -1.47 6.17
CA PHE A 145 -18.48 -1.71 4.81
C PHE A 145 -19.57 -1.44 3.75
N ASP A 146 -20.77 -2.01 3.91
CA ASP A 146 -21.89 -1.84 2.97
C ASP A 146 -22.32 -0.36 2.84
N LYS A 147 -22.36 0.35 3.97
CA LYS A 147 -22.65 1.79 4.00
C LYS A 147 -21.64 2.61 3.21
N LEU A 148 -20.34 2.21 3.24
CA LEU A 148 -19.24 2.95 2.59
C LEU A 148 -18.94 2.48 1.16
N GLU A 149 -19.59 1.45 0.65
CA GLU A 149 -19.36 0.93 -0.71
C GLU A 149 -19.38 2.03 -1.78
N PRO A 150 -20.32 3.02 -1.78
CA PRO A 150 -20.31 4.10 -2.74
C PRO A 150 -19.05 4.99 -2.69
N LEU A 151 -18.48 5.22 -1.49
CA LEU A 151 -17.23 5.98 -1.34
C LEU A 151 -16.02 5.19 -1.81
N PHE A 152 -15.94 3.90 -1.50
CA PHE A 152 -14.88 3.03 -2.01
C PHE A 152 -14.88 2.97 -3.54
N LYS A 153 -16.05 2.92 -4.17
CA LYS A 153 -16.20 2.86 -5.64
C LYS A 153 -15.71 4.12 -6.36
N ASN A 154 -15.57 5.24 -5.68
CA ASN A 154 -14.93 6.41 -6.27
C ASN A 154 -13.41 6.20 -6.47
N MET A 155 -12.78 5.34 -5.67
CA MET A 155 -11.33 5.15 -5.64
C MET A 155 -10.89 3.78 -6.14
N GLY A 156 -11.82 2.82 -6.27
CA GLY A 156 -11.50 1.45 -6.62
C GLY A 156 -12.61 0.72 -7.35
N GLU A 157 -12.20 -0.31 -8.09
CA GLU A 157 -13.08 -1.13 -8.91
C GLU A 157 -13.53 -2.41 -8.18
N LEU A 158 -12.62 -3.02 -7.40
CA LEU A 158 -12.88 -4.28 -6.70
C LEU A 158 -12.88 -4.07 -5.18
N LEU A 159 -13.92 -4.57 -4.53
CA LEU A 159 -14.12 -4.44 -3.09
C LEU A 159 -14.33 -5.83 -2.48
N TYR A 160 -13.42 -6.25 -1.59
CA TYR A 160 -13.50 -7.52 -0.90
C TYR A 160 -13.75 -7.28 0.59
N TYR A 161 -14.88 -7.76 1.09
CA TYR A 161 -15.09 -7.85 2.53
C TYR A 161 -14.38 -9.10 3.06
N CYS A 162 -13.34 -8.90 3.86
CA CYS A 162 -12.46 -9.96 4.34
C CYS A 162 -12.88 -10.54 5.70
N GLY A 163 -13.86 -9.92 6.37
CA GLY A 163 -14.32 -10.37 7.68
C GLY A 163 -14.13 -9.31 8.78
N SER A 164 -13.94 -9.76 10.03
CA SER A 164 -13.80 -8.87 11.19
C SER A 164 -12.53 -7.99 11.13
N ALA A 165 -12.39 -7.06 12.08
CA ALA A 165 -11.26 -6.14 12.18
C ALA A 165 -9.89 -6.83 12.05
N GLY A 166 -9.00 -6.29 11.23
CA GLY A 166 -7.67 -6.80 10.90
C GLY A 166 -7.65 -7.85 9.77
N MET A 167 -8.82 -8.31 9.28
CA MET A 167 -8.85 -9.33 8.22
C MET A 167 -8.50 -8.75 6.85
N GLY A 168 -8.79 -7.48 6.60
CA GLY A 168 -8.32 -6.78 5.40
C GLY A 168 -6.79 -6.72 5.35
N LEU A 169 -6.17 -6.35 6.45
CA LEU A 169 -4.71 -6.34 6.60
C LEU A 169 -4.09 -7.73 6.46
N ASN A 170 -4.69 -8.76 7.08
CA ASN A 170 -4.19 -10.13 6.91
C ASN A 170 -4.26 -10.58 5.44
N ALA A 171 -5.35 -10.27 4.73
CA ALA A 171 -5.48 -10.56 3.30
C ALA A 171 -4.42 -9.81 2.48
N LYS A 172 -4.22 -8.53 2.75
CA LYS A 172 -3.19 -7.70 2.09
C LYS A 172 -1.78 -8.23 2.34
N LEU A 173 -1.44 -8.55 3.58
CA LEU A 173 -0.14 -9.07 3.94
C LEU A 173 0.11 -10.43 3.27
N SER A 174 -0.86 -11.35 3.29
CA SER A 174 -0.76 -12.63 2.60
C SER A 174 -0.55 -12.46 1.09
N GLN A 175 -1.24 -11.52 0.46
CA GLN A 175 -1.05 -11.21 -0.96
C GLN A 175 0.36 -10.66 -1.23
N ASN A 176 0.86 -9.74 -0.39
CA ASN A 176 2.21 -9.19 -0.56
C ASN A 176 3.31 -10.21 -0.25
N MET A 177 3.07 -11.20 0.63
CA MET A 177 3.97 -12.33 0.84
C MET A 177 4.24 -13.10 -0.46
N VAL A 178 3.18 -13.41 -1.21
CA VAL A 178 3.32 -14.04 -2.54
C VAL A 178 4.07 -13.13 -3.50
N LEU A 179 3.70 -11.84 -3.56
CA LEU A 179 4.31 -10.86 -4.46
C LEU A 179 5.82 -10.70 -4.21
N GLY A 180 6.24 -10.51 -2.94
CA GLY A 180 7.64 -10.32 -2.58
C GLY A 180 8.49 -11.56 -2.84
N SER A 181 7.96 -12.75 -2.53
CA SER A 181 8.64 -14.02 -2.80
C SER A 181 8.77 -14.29 -4.30
N LEU A 182 7.72 -14.01 -5.06
CA LEU A 182 7.72 -14.15 -6.53
C LEU A 182 8.74 -13.19 -7.17
N LEU A 183 8.87 -11.96 -6.67
CA LEU A 183 9.87 -11.00 -7.15
C LEU A 183 11.28 -11.54 -6.98
N GLN A 184 11.62 -12.11 -5.82
CA GLN A 184 12.96 -12.66 -5.60
C GLN A 184 13.22 -13.87 -6.50
N ALA A 185 12.29 -14.81 -6.61
CA ALA A 185 12.40 -15.94 -7.52
C ALA A 185 12.59 -15.51 -8.99
N PHE A 186 11.88 -14.46 -9.41
CA PHE A 186 12.04 -13.87 -10.73
C PHE A 186 13.43 -13.24 -10.91
N ASN A 187 13.91 -12.47 -9.95
CA ASN A 187 15.23 -11.85 -10.01
C ASN A 187 16.35 -12.89 -10.16
N GLU A 188 16.31 -13.96 -9.35
CA GLU A 188 17.27 -15.07 -9.44
C GLU A 188 17.22 -15.77 -10.81
N SER A 189 16.01 -16.10 -11.28
CA SER A 189 15.80 -16.75 -12.57
C SER A 189 16.34 -15.92 -13.72
N MET A 190 16.07 -14.62 -13.75
CA MET A 190 16.49 -13.72 -14.83
C MET A 190 18.00 -13.52 -14.86
N VAL A 191 18.63 -13.32 -13.69
CA VAL A 191 20.09 -13.16 -13.62
C VAL A 191 20.79 -14.44 -14.04
N LEU A 192 20.30 -15.62 -13.59
CA LEU A 192 20.84 -16.91 -14.00
C LEU A 192 20.70 -17.13 -15.52
N ALA A 193 19.51 -16.89 -16.09
CA ALA A 193 19.25 -17.06 -17.50
C ALA A 193 20.17 -16.19 -18.38
N VAL A 194 20.28 -14.89 -18.05
CA VAL A 194 21.14 -13.95 -18.78
C VAL A 194 22.59 -14.30 -18.65
N LYS A 195 23.05 -14.69 -17.46
CA LYS A 195 24.45 -15.14 -17.24
C LYS A 195 24.77 -16.40 -18.02
N SER A 196 23.79 -17.26 -18.25
CA SER A 196 23.90 -18.48 -19.07
C SER A 196 23.78 -18.20 -20.57
N GLY A 197 23.55 -16.95 -20.99
CA GLY A 197 23.48 -16.55 -22.40
C GLY A 197 22.07 -16.52 -22.99
N VAL A 198 21.02 -16.77 -22.18
CA VAL A 198 19.62 -16.66 -22.65
C VAL A 198 19.26 -15.18 -22.77
N ASP A 199 18.58 -14.83 -23.86
CA ASP A 199 18.05 -13.49 -24.06
C ASP A 199 16.97 -13.18 -23.01
N PRO A 200 16.99 -12.03 -22.31
CA PRO A 200 16.03 -11.71 -21.27
C PRO A 200 14.59 -11.56 -21.76
N GLU A 201 14.38 -11.05 -22.99
CA GLU A 201 13.04 -10.90 -23.56
C GLU A 201 12.47 -12.28 -23.94
N LEU A 202 13.31 -13.17 -24.51
CA LEU A 202 12.95 -14.57 -24.76
C LEU A 202 12.60 -15.29 -23.45
N MET A 203 13.39 -15.08 -22.38
CA MET A 203 13.10 -15.71 -21.08
C MET A 203 11.78 -15.21 -20.49
N LEU A 204 11.45 -13.93 -20.64
CA LEU A 204 10.16 -13.39 -20.23
C LEU A 204 9.01 -14.01 -21.03
N ASP A 205 9.19 -14.17 -22.35
CA ASP A 205 8.18 -14.81 -23.20
C ASP A 205 7.92 -16.27 -22.78
N ILE A 206 8.98 -17.03 -22.50
CA ILE A 206 8.87 -18.39 -21.94
C ILE A 206 8.09 -18.38 -20.63
N LEU A 207 8.39 -17.47 -19.68
CA LEU A 207 7.67 -17.36 -18.41
C LEU A 207 6.19 -17.05 -18.64
N ASN A 208 5.88 -16.12 -19.55
CA ASN A 208 4.50 -15.73 -19.87
C ASN A 208 3.67 -16.84 -20.54
N ASN A 209 4.33 -17.84 -21.14
CA ASN A 209 3.70 -18.98 -21.80
C ASN A 209 3.87 -20.30 -21.01
N SER A 210 4.28 -20.22 -19.75
CA SER A 210 4.47 -21.36 -18.85
C SER A 210 3.55 -21.31 -17.63
N ALA A 211 3.62 -22.36 -16.80
CA ALA A 211 2.94 -22.40 -15.52
C ALA A 211 3.45 -21.34 -14.50
N ALA A 212 4.60 -20.71 -14.77
CA ALA A 212 5.15 -19.61 -13.96
C ALA A 212 4.61 -18.22 -14.38
N LYS A 213 3.66 -18.14 -15.28
CA LYS A 213 3.04 -16.89 -15.74
C LYS A 213 2.54 -16.04 -14.58
N SER A 214 2.91 -14.76 -14.58
CA SER A 214 2.44 -13.78 -13.59
C SER A 214 2.25 -12.42 -14.23
N THR A 215 1.05 -11.82 -14.04
CA THR A 215 0.78 -10.43 -14.44
C THR A 215 1.75 -9.45 -13.78
N PHE A 216 2.10 -9.70 -12.51
CA PHE A 216 3.06 -8.88 -11.78
C PHE A 216 4.45 -8.87 -12.46
N ILE A 217 4.97 -10.06 -12.84
CA ILE A 217 6.24 -10.18 -13.57
C ILE A 217 6.15 -9.46 -14.92
N SER A 218 5.06 -9.64 -15.66
CA SER A 218 4.86 -9.00 -16.97
C SER A 218 4.88 -7.47 -16.90
N ILE A 219 4.48 -6.89 -15.76
CA ILE A 219 4.55 -5.44 -15.52
C ILE A 219 5.96 -4.99 -15.11
N LYS A 220 6.68 -5.79 -14.29
CA LYS A 220 7.98 -5.38 -13.73
C LYS A 220 9.16 -5.65 -14.65
N ALA A 221 9.13 -6.71 -15.45
CA ALA A 221 10.22 -7.05 -16.35
C ALA A 221 10.59 -5.93 -17.37
N PRO A 222 9.62 -5.25 -18.02
CA PRO A 222 9.95 -4.13 -18.90
C PRO A 222 10.67 -2.96 -18.20
N MET A 223 10.39 -2.70 -16.92
CA MET A 223 11.09 -1.69 -16.13
C MET A 223 12.58 -2.08 -15.96
N ILE A 224 12.83 -3.35 -15.63
CA ILE A 224 14.18 -3.89 -15.50
C ILE A 224 14.93 -3.80 -16.84
N PHE A 225 14.30 -4.22 -17.94
CA PHE A 225 14.93 -4.22 -19.26
C PHE A 225 15.31 -2.82 -19.75
N LYS A 226 14.46 -1.83 -19.46
CA LYS A 226 14.68 -0.41 -19.78
C LYS A 226 15.54 0.33 -18.74
N ARG A 227 15.91 -0.33 -17.65
CA ARG A 227 16.63 0.28 -16.52
C ARG A 227 15.87 1.47 -15.90
N ASP A 228 14.56 1.47 -15.98
CA ASP A 228 13.69 2.48 -15.38
C ASP A 228 13.17 1.97 -14.02
N PHE A 229 13.74 2.47 -12.97
CA PHE A 229 13.40 2.14 -11.58
C PHE A 229 12.60 3.25 -10.88
N THR A 230 11.95 4.11 -11.67
CA THR A 230 11.03 5.14 -11.15
C THR A 230 9.97 4.51 -10.25
N THR A 231 9.86 5.03 -9.05
CA THR A 231 9.11 4.41 -7.97
C THR A 231 7.60 4.43 -8.19
N ASN A 232 7.00 3.27 -8.31
CA ASN A 232 5.56 3.04 -8.12
C ASN A 232 5.27 2.40 -6.76
N PHE A 233 6.18 1.53 -6.29
CA PHE A 233 6.20 0.91 -4.98
C PHE A 233 7.66 0.63 -4.62
N SER A 234 8.19 1.28 -3.57
CA SER A 234 9.63 1.21 -3.31
C SER A 234 10.06 -0.07 -2.58
N VAL A 235 11.34 -0.43 -2.76
CA VAL A 235 11.98 -1.58 -2.10
C VAL A 235 11.82 -1.49 -0.58
N LYS A 236 12.00 -0.31 0.02
CA LYS A 236 11.86 -0.11 1.47
C LYS A 236 10.45 -0.37 1.97
N TRP A 237 9.41 0.01 1.21
CA TRP A 237 8.04 -0.25 1.60
C TRP A 237 7.64 -1.71 1.44
N LEU A 238 8.20 -2.41 0.43
CA LEU A 238 8.01 -3.85 0.33
C LEU A 238 8.73 -4.58 1.48
N GLU A 239 9.95 -4.18 1.84
CA GLU A 239 10.68 -4.75 2.98
C GLU A 239 9.88 -4.59 4.27
N LYS A 240 9.36 -3.39 4.54
CA LYS A 240 8.46 -3.14 5.68
C LYS A 240 7.25 -4.09 5.68
N ASP A 241 6.59 -4.24 4.54
CA ASP A 241 5.44 -5.14 4.43
C ASP A 241 5.84 -6.59 4.69
N MET A 242 6.99 -7.05 4.15
CA MET A 242 7.53 -8.39 4.40
C MET A 242 7.85 -8.61 5.87
N GLN A 243 8.36 -7.60 6.59
CA GLN A 243 8.60 -7.69 8.02
C GLN A 243 7.27 -7.81 8.80
N LEU A 244 6.24 -7.01 8.47
CA LEU A 244 4.90 -7.13 9.07
C LEU A 244 4.31 -8.54 8.88
N MET A 245 4.59 -9.20 7.74
CA MET A 245 4.17 -10.58 7.50
C MET A 245 4.90 -11.57 8.41
N LEU A 246 6.22 -11.40 8.56
CA LEU A 246 7.00 -12.26 9.46
C LEU A 246 6.52 -12.14 10.92
N ASP A 247 6.23 -10.91 11.35
CA ASP A 247 5.71 -10.65 12.69
C ASP A 247 4.32 -11.30 12.87
N SER A 248 3.44 -11.14 11.88
CA SER A 248 2.11 -11.76 11.89
C SER A 248 2.18 -13.29 11.81
N ALA A 249 3.11 -13.86 11.03
CA ALA A 249 3.33 -15.30 10.95
C ALA A 249 3.83 -15.84 12.30
N ALA A 250 4.74 -15.13 12.98
CA ALA A 250 5.21 -15.50 14.30
C ALA A 250 4.09 -15.46 15.35
N GLU A 251 3.24 -14.42 15.35
CA GLU A 251 2.05 -14.34 16.21
C GLU A 251 1.08 -15.55 16.04
N GLN A 252 1.02 -16.08 14.80
CA GLN A 252 0.14 -17.22 14.44
C GLN A 252 0.85 -18.59 14.45
N ASN A 253 2.14 -18.64 14.81
CA ASN A 253 2.98 -19.84 14.74
C ASN A 253 3.02 -20.48 13.32
N VAL A 254 3.02 -19.66 12.26
CA VAL A 254 3.13 -20.11 10.88
C VAL A 254 4.57 -19.98 10.40
N PRO A 255 5.27 -21.05 10.02
CA PRO A 255 6.61 -20.95 9.44
C PRO A 255 6.56 -20.21 8.09
N ALA A 256 7.45 -19.20 7.90
CA ALA A 256 7.52 -18.39 6.68
C ALA A 256 8.97 -18.25 6.16
N PRO A 257 9.68 -19.38 5.86
CA PRO A 257 11.10 -19.35 5.51
C PRO A 257 11.36 -18.59 4.19
N ILE A 258 10.52 -18.72 3.17
CA ILE A 258 10.68 -18.02 1.89
C ILE A 258 10.58 -16.50 2.11
N THR A 259 9.59 -16.06 2.89
CA THR A 259 9.42 -14.64 3.24
C THR A 259 10.64 -14.12 4.01
N ALA A 260 11.18 -14.91 4.94
CA ALA A 260 12.36 -14.51 5.73
C ALA A 260 13.58 -14.28 4.83
N VAL A 261 13.89 -15.20 3.91
CA VAL A 261 14.99 -15.06 2.95
C VAL A 261 14.74 -13.86 2.03
N SER A 262 13.54 -13.72 1.47
CA SER A 262 13.18 -12.60 0.60
C SER A 262 13.34 -11.25 1.31
N THR A 263 12.97 -11.15 2.58
CA THR A 263 13.15 -9.94 3.39
C THR A 263 14.65 -9.59 3.54
N GLN A 264 15.52 -10.58 3.77
CA GLN A 264 16.97 -10.34 3.86
C GLN A 264 17.55 -9.84 2.53
N MET A 265 17.08 -10.34 1.40
CA MET A 265 17.48 -9.86 0.07
C MET A 265 17.05 -8.39 -0.15
N LEU A 266 15.85 -8.02 0.27
CA LEU A 266 15.39 -6.63 0.19
C LEU A 266 16.23 -5.71 1.10
N ARG A 267 16.56 -6.14 2.33
CA ARG A 267 17.46 -5.41 3.23
C ARG A 267 18.84 -5.20 2.63
N ALA A 268 19.39 -6.24 2.00
CA ALA A 268 20.67 -6.12 1.30
C ALA A 268 20.60 -5.11 0.14
N ALA A 269 19.49 -5.10 -0.62
CA ALA A 269 19.26 -4.11 -1.67
C ALA A 269 19.14 -2.67 -1.09
N ILE A 270 18.46 -2.48 0.04
CA ILE A 270 18.41 -1.20 0.74
C ILE A 270 19.81 -0.74 1.18
N ALA A 271 20.61 -1.64 1.76
CA ALA A 271 21.97 -1.34 2.19
C ALA A 271 22.91 -0.95 1.02
N ARG A 272 22.60 -1.38 -0.21
CA ARG A 272 23.26 -0.97 -1.45
C ARG A 272 22.75 0.37 -2.02
N GLY A 273 21.78 1.01 -1.37
CA GLY A 273 21.22 2.30 -1.80
C GLY A 273 20.01 2.20 -2.73
N TYR A 274 19.42 1.01 -2.91
CA TYR A 274 18.26 0.80 -3.80
C TYR A 274 16.90 0.92 -3.10
N GLY A 275 16.89 1.40 -1.85
CA GLY A 275 15.69 1.45 -1.00
C GLY A 275 14.57 2.33 -1.55
N GLU A 276 14.91 3.44 -2.20
CA GLU A 276 13.93 4.39 -2.76
C GLU A 276 13.48 4.03 -4.18
N ASP A 277 14.17 3.11 -4.85
CA ASP A 277 13.78 2.65 -6.18
C ASP A 277 12.48 1.83 -6.13
N ASP A 278 11.84 1.69 -7.30
CA ASP A 278 10.78 0.68 -7.47
C ASP A 278 11.31 -0.71 -7.11
N ILE A 279 10.44 -1.58 -6.61
CA ILE A 279 10.78 -2.96 -6.22
C ILE A 279 11.47 -3.73 -7.35
N ALA A 280 11.23 -3.39 -8.63
CA ALA A 280 11.96 -3.92 -9.78
C ALA A 280 13.46 -3.67 -9.67
N GLY A 281 13.87 -2.58 -9.01
CA GLY A 281 15.29 -2.24 -8.77
C GLY A 281 16.02 -3.19 -7.83
N SER A 282 15.31 -4.05 -7.08
CA SER A 282 15.93 -5.04 -6.20
C SER A 282 16.78 -6.08 -6.95
N ILE A 283 16.54 -6.29 -8.25
CA ILE A 283 17.36 -7.17 -9.10
C ILE A 283 18.83 -6.74 -9.13
N ARG A 284 19.11 -5.44 -9.01
CA ARG A 284 20.46 -4.88 -9.06
C ARG A 284 21.38 -5.44 -7.99
N LEU A 285 20.83 -5.88 -6.86
CA LEU A 285 21.64 -6.56 -5.85
C LEU A 285 22.31 -7.83 -6.43
N LEU A 286 21.54 -8.67 -7.13
CA LEU A 286 22.06 -9.89 -7.76
C LEU A 286 22.95 -9.57 -8.96
N GLU A 287 22.64 -8.53 -9.72
CA GLU A 287 23.48 -8.03 -10.81
C GLU A 287 24.85 -7.59 -10.29
N ASP A 288 24.91 -6.83 -9.21
CA ASP A 288 26.15 -6.40 -8.55
C ASP A 288 27.00 -7.60 -8.08
N LEU A 289 26.34 -8.58 -7.43
CA LEU A 289 27.01 -9.76 -6.90
C LEU A 289 27.56 -10.68 -8.00
N THR A 290 26.94 -10.69 -9.17
CA THR A 290 27.26 -11.63 -10.25
C THR A 290 28.03 -11.00 -11.41
N GLY A 291 28.14 -9.68 -11.46
CA GLY A 291 28.68 -8.93 -12.60
C GLY A 291 27.85 -9.07 -13.87
N THR A 292 26.53 -9.38 -13.73
CA THR A 292 25.61 -9.64 -14.86
C THR A 292 24.51 -8.61 -14.84
N GLN A 293 24.26 -7.94 -15.97
CA GLN A 293 23.18 -6.96 -16.09
C GLN A 293 22.02 -7.50 -16.93
N VAL A 294 20.82 -7.48 -16.39
CA VAL A 294 19.58 -7.85 -17.09
C VAL A 294 19.01 -6.61 -17.79
N LYS A 295 19.16 -6.56 -19.11
CA LYS A 295 18.67 -5.47 -19.97
C LYS A 295 18.27 -5.99 -21.34
N ALA A 296 17.31 -5.32 -22.01
CA ALA A 296 17.03 -5.63 -23.43
C ALA A 296 18.29 -5.52 -24.28
N LYS A 297 18.37 -6.37 -25.33
CA LYS A 297 19.38 -6.17 -26.36
C LYS A 297 19.01 -4.94 -27.17
N SER A 298 19.94 -4.03 -27.33
CA SER A 298 19.83 -2.82 -28.18
C SER A 298 19.68 -3.20 -29.65
#